data_cef57ccbef6cefd57ceef06065a607be
#
_entry.id   cef57ccbef6cefd57ceef06065a607be
#
_cell.length_a   1.000
_cell.length_b   1.000
_cell.length_c   1.000
_cell.angle_alpha   90.00
_cell.angle_beta   90.00
_cell.angle_gamma   90.00
#
_symmetry.space_group_name_H-M   'P 1'
#
loop_
_entity.id
_entity.type
_entity.pdbx_description
1 polymer ?
#
loop_
_entity_poly.entity_id
_entity_poly.type
_entity_poly.pdbx_seq_one_letter_code
_entity_poly.pdbx_strand_id
1 'polypeptide(L)'
;RLYATVFEGSPAEGLDRDNEAAGYWEQYLPKDHILNGNKHDNFWEMGDTGPCGPCSEIHIDLRSDEERAAVSGADMVNKDHPQVIEIWNLVFMQFNRKADGSLEPLPAKVIDTGMGFERLCMALQGKTSNYDTDVFQPIIKVIAGMAGTTYGTDKQQDIAMRVIADHIRTIAFAITDGQLPSNAKAGYVIRRILRRAVRYGYTFLDRKEAFMYKLLPVLIETMGDAYPELIAQKTLIEKVIKEEEESFLRTLETGIRLLDKKMEETKAAGKTVLNGVDAFTLYD
;
A
#
# COMPACT_ATOMS: atom_id res chain seq x y z
N ARG A 1 -7.93 -15.23 -18.21
CA ARG A 1 -7.85 -14.15 -17.22
C ARG A 1 -6.43 -13.89 -16.70
N LEU A 2 -5.52 -14.89 -16.76
CA LEU A 2 -4.13 -14.74 -16.36
C LEU A 2 -3.26 -14.36 -17.54
N TYR A 3 -2.33 -13.46 -17.31
CA TYR A 3 -1.28 -13.05 -18.23
C TYR A 3 0.06 -13.09 -17.51
N ALA A 4 1.12 -13.41 -18.24
CA ALA A 4 2.48 -13.28 -17.75
C ALA A 4 3.22 -12.22 -18.59
N THR A 5 4.03 -11.39 -17.95
CA THR A 5 4.97 -10.52 -18.65
C THR A 5 6.37 -11.11 -18.57
N VAL A 6 7.18 -10.89 -19.59
CA VAL A 6 8.61 -11.22 -19.61
C VAL A 6 9.40 -10.04 -20.12
N PHE A 7 10.61 -9.87 -19.63
CA PHE A 7 11.48 -8.78 -20.05
C PHE A 7 11.75 -8.82 -21.55
N GLU A 8 11.46 -7.72 -22.26
CA GLU A 8 11.63 -7.63 -23.71
C GLU A 8 13.08 -7.40 -24.19
N GLY A 9 13.99 -7.15 -23.23
CA GLY A 9 15.36 -6.78 -23.50
C GLY A 9 15.59 -5.28 -23.42
N SER A 10 16.89 -4.91 -23.44
CA SER A 10 17.36 -3.52 -23.52
C SER A 10 18.61 -3.46 -24.41
N PRO A 11 18.46 -3.21 -25.72
CA PRO A 11 19.61 -3.13 -26.62
C PRO A 11 20.66 -2.10 -26.21
N ALA A 12 20.22 -1.01 -25.56
CA ALA A 12 21.10 0.05 -25.07
C ALA A 12 22.07 -0.44 -23.96
N GLU A 13 21.68 -1.50 -23.23
CA GLU A 13 22.48 -2.12 -22.17
C GLU A 13 23.01 -3.50 -22.57
N GLY A 14 22.81 -3.92 -23.82
CA GLY A 14 23.26 -5.22 -24.33
C GLY A 14 22.49 -6.39 -23.72
N LEU A 15 21.24 -6.18 -23.29
CA LEU A 15 20.40 -7.19 -22.68
C LEU A 15 19.39 -7.73 -23.70
N ASP A 16 19.36 -9.06 -23.85
CA ASP A 16 18.40 -9.76 -24.69
C ASP A 16 17.05 -9.94 -23.99
N ARG A 17 16.04 -10.27 -24.80
CA ARG A 17 14.74 -10.71 -24.29
C ARG A 17 14.87 -11.98 -23.43
N ASP A 18 14.13 -12.06 -22.34
CA ASP A 18 14.08 -13.26 -21.50
C ASP A 18 13.24 -14.37 -22.14
N ASN A 19 13.89 -15.09 -23.04
CA ASN A 19 13.29 -16.25 -23.74
C ASN A 19 13.18 -17.49 -22.83
N GLU A 20 14.01 -17.56 -21.77
CA GLU A 20 13.97 -18.65 -20.80
C GLU A 20 12.66 -18.59 -19.99
N ALA A 21 12.36 -17.41 -19.41
CA ALA A 21 11.10 -17.19 -18.71
C ALA A 21 9.88 -17.41 -19.62
N ALA A 22 9.92 -16.89 -20.86
CA ALA A 22 8.84 -17.12 -21.82
C ALA A 22 8.61 -18.61 -22.09
N GLY A 23 9.68 -19.39 -22.25
CA GLY A 23 9.59 -20.85 -22.48
C GLY A 23 9.01 -21.61 -21.28
N TYR A 24 9.26 -21.16 -20.04
CA TYR A 24 8.59 -21.73 -18.86
C TYR A 24 7.10 -21.41 -18.85
N TRP A 25 6.70 -20.17 -19.17
CA TRP A 25 5.29 -19.78 -19.19
C TRP A 25 4.47 -20.47 -20.29
N GLU A 26 5.07 -20.81 -21.44
CA GLU A 26 4.40 -21.57 -22.52
C GLU A 26 3.87 -22.93 -22.08
N GLN A 27 4.35 -23.47 -20.94
CA GLN A 27 3.83 -24.72 -20.35
C GLN A 27 2.50 -24.52 -19.61
N TYR A 28 2.15 -23.30 -19.25
CA TYR A 28 0.98 -22.98 -18.42
C TYR A 28 -0.01 -22.02 -19.08
N LEU A 29 0.46 -21.17 -19.99
CA LEU A 29 -0.33 -20.11 -20.62
C LEU A 29 -0.26 -20.19 -22.15
N PRO A 30 -1.34 -19.81 -22.85
CA PRO A 30 -1.29 -19.59 -24.30
C PRO A 30 -0.28 -18.50 -24.65
N LYS A 31 0.32 -18.58 -25.84
CA LYS A 31 1.37 -17.62 -26.28
C LYS A 31 0.91 -16.17 -26.30
N ASP A 32 -0.34 -15.91 -26.64
CA ASP A 32 -0.97 -14.59 -26.65
C ASP A 32 -1.26 -14.02 -25.24
N HIS A 33 -1.05 -14.84 -24.21
CA HIS A 33 -1.10 -14.43 -22.82
C HIS A 33 0.31 -14.20 -22.20
N ILE A 34 1.38 -14.36 -23.00
CA ILE A 34 2.76 -14.10 -22.58
C ILE A 34 3.23 -12.84 -23.28
N LEU A 35 3.28 -11.74 -22.55
CA LEU A 35 3.50 -10.42 -23.07
C LEU A 35 4.92 -9.94 -22.84
N ASN A 36 5.43 -9.09 -23.73
CA ASN A 36 6.68 -8.42 -23.51
C ASN A 36 6.48 -7.21 -22.58
N GLY A 37 7.35 -7.07 -21.60
CA GLY A 37 7.40 -5.89 -20.73
C GLY A 37 8.72 -5.15 -20.88
N ASN A 38 8.67 -3.84 -20.86
CA ASN A 38 9.81 -2.97 -21.01
C ASN A 38 10.71 -2.98 -19.75
N LYS A 39 11.82 -2.27 -19.79
CA LYS A 39 12.76 -2.22 -18.65
C LYS A 39 12.11 -1.62 -17.38
N HIS A 40 11.21 -0.66 -17.52
CA HIS A 40 10.56 -0.04 -16.37
C HIS A 40 9.69 -1.06 -15.60
N ASP A 41 9.00 -1.95 -16.30
CA ASP A 41 8.07 -2.89 -15.71
C ASP A 41 8.75 -4.24 -15.38
N ASN A 42 9.65 -4.71 -16.26
CA ASN A 42 10.18 -6.07 -16.18
C ASN A 42 11.70 -6.14 -15.98
N PHE A 43 12.33 -5.11 -15.40
CA PHE A 43 13.73 -5.19 -14.95
C PHE A 43 13.85 -4.55 -13.57
N TRP A 44 14.04 -5.39 -12.55
CA TRP A 44 14.15 -4.93 -11.18
C TRP A 44 15.56 -4.48 -10.81
N GLU A 45 15.65 -3.36 -10.12
CA GLU A 45 16.92 -2.80 -9.62
C GLU A 45 16.74 -2.44 -8.13
N MET A 46 17.71 -2.83 -7.31
CA MET A 46 17.70 -2.53 -5.87
C MET A 46 17.78 -1.01 -5.59
N GLY A 47 18.40 -0.28 -6.50
CA GLY A 47 18.62 1.16 -6.47
C GLY A 47 19.59 1.57 -7.57
N ASP A 48 20.26 2.70 -7.40
CA ASP A 48 21.25 3.18 -8.37
C ASP A 48 22.43 2.21 -8.54
N THR A 49 22.71 1.40 -7.52
CA THR A 49 23.73 0.34 -7.52
C THR A 49 23.23 -0.87 -6.74
N GLY A 50 23.75 -2.04 -7.07
CA GLY A 50 23.44 -3.28 -6.36
C GLY A 50 22.85 -4.38 -7.25
N PRO A 51 22.36 -5.47 -6.65
CA PRO A 51 21.77 -6.57 -7.39
C PRO A 51 20.59 -6.12 -8.25
N CYS A 52 20.52 -6.67 -9.46
CA CYS A 52 19.45 -6.37 -10.41
C CYS A 52 19.29 -7.51 -11.43
N GLY A 53 18.19 -7.50 -12.18
CA GLY A 53 17.95 -8.46 -13.23
C GLY A 53 16.54 -8.37 -13.82
N PRO A 54 16.28 -9.11 -14.90
CA PRO A 54 14.97 -9.19 -15.48
C PRO A 54 13.97 -9.77 -14.48
N CYS A 55 12.72 -9.38 -14.62
CA CYS A 55 11.64 -9.98 -13.87
C CYS A 55 10.48 -10.39 -14.78
N SER A 56 9.64 -11.25 -14.24
CA SER A 56 8.41 -11.72 -14.85
C SER A 56 7.27 -11.49 -13.88
N GLU A 57 6.13 -11.06 -14.37
CA GLU A 57 4.98 -10.76 -13.54
C GLU A 57 3.79 -11.62 -13.91
N ILE A 58 2.96 -11.95 -12.94
CA ILE A 58 1.63 -12.54 -13.18
C ILE A 58 0.59 -11.44 -12.97
N HIS A 59 -0.22 -11.24 -14.00
CA HIS A 59 -1.36 -10.32 -13.98
C HIS A 59 -2.67 -11.10 -14.05
N ILE A 60 -3.70 -10.56 -13.40
CA ILE A 60 -5.07 -11.08 -13.50
C ILE A 60 -6.02 -10.01 -14.01
N ASP A 61 -6.89 -10.41 -14.93
CA ASP A 61 -8.00 -9.59 -15.43
C ASP A 61 -9.29 -9.95 -14.70
N LEU A 62 -9.71 -9.07 -13.80
CA LEU A 62 -10.90 -9.18 -12.95
C LEU A 62 -12.15 -8.56 -13.57
N ARG A 63 -12.05 -7.97 -14.76
CA ARG A 63 -13.18 -7.37 -15.49
C ARG A 63 -14.26 -8.39 -15.80
N SER A 64 -15.45 -7.91 -16.08
CA SER A 64 -16.56 -8.75 -16.54
C SER A 64 -16.25 -9.46 -17.85
N ASP A 65 -16.97 -10.50 -18.17
CA ASP A 65 -16.76 -11.25 -19.43
C ASP A 65 -17.12 -10.39 -20.66
N GLU A 66 -18.08 -9.46 -20.54
CA GLU A 66 -18.46 -8.51 -21.58
C GLU A 66 -17.33 -7.50 -21.84
N GLU A 67 -16.75 -6.93 -20.80
CA GLU A 67 -15.62 -6.00 -20.92
C GLU A 67 -14.39 -6.68 -21.53
N ARG A 68 -14.13 -7.94 -21.16
CA ARG A 68 -13.02 -8.74 -21.68
C ARG A 68 -13.24 -9.13 -23.16
N ALA A 69 -14.49 -9.37 -23.55
CA ALA A 69 -14.83 -9.65 -24.95
C ALA A 69 -14.69 -8.40 -25.83
N ALA A 70 -14.97 -7.21 -25.27
CA ALA A 70 -14.85 -5.94 -25.99
C ALA A 70 -13.39 -5.51 -26.19
N VAL A 71 -12.54 -5.70 -25.16
CA VAL A 71 -11.12 -5.33 -25.19
C VAL A 71 -10.30 -6.41 -24.52
N SER A 72 -9.28 -6.94 -25.21
CA SER A 72 -8.41 -7.98 -24.67
C SER A 72 -7.73 -7.52 -23.37
N GLY A 73 -7.61 -8.43 -22.39
CA GLY A 73 -6.84 -8.17 -21.19
C GLY A 73 -5.35 -7.91 -21.47
N ALA A 74 -4.82 -8.51 -22.54
CA ALA A 74 -3.44 -8.27 -22.99
C ALA A 74 -3.15 -6.79 -23.24
N ASP A 75 -4.14 -6.05 -23.78
CA ASP A 75 -4.01 -4.62 -24.07
C ASP A 75 -4.06 -3.74 -22.81
N MET A 76 -4.49 -4.31 -21.67
CA MET A 76 -4.67 -3.60 -20.40
C MET A 76 -3.56 -3.88 -19.38
N VAL A 77 -2.72 -4.90 -19.62
CA VAL A 77 -1.57 -5.22 -18.74
C VAL A 77 -0.60 -4.03 -18.73
N ASN A 78 -0.17 -3.60 -17.55
CA ASN A 78 0.72 -2.45 -17.33
C ASN A 78 0.19 -1.12 -17.95
N LYS A 79 -1.14 -0.93 -17.91
CA LYS A 79 -1.83 0.29 -18.36
C LYS A 79 -2.64 0.97 -17.24
N ASP A 80 -2.27 0.76 -15.99
CA ASP A 80 -2.94 1.33 -14.81
C ASP A 80 -4.44 1.05 -14.72
N HIS A 81 -4.89 -0.06 -15.33
CA HIS A 81 -6.30 -0.44 -15.24
C HIS A 81 -6.62 -1.02 -13.85
N PRO A 82 -7.61 -0.50 -13.11
CA PRO A 82 -7.86 -0.89 -11.71
C PRO A 82 -8.29 -2.34 -11.51
N GLN A 83 -8.68 -3.04 -12.56
CA GLN A 83 -9.11 -4.44 -12.53
C GLN A 83 -8.23 -5.38 -13.37
N VAL A 84 -7.16 -4.89 -13.98
CA VAL A 84 -6.13 -5.71 -14.64
C VAL A 84 -4.83 -5.45 -13.92
N ILE A 85 -4.54 -6.28 -12.95
CA ILE A 85 -3.54 -5.99 -11.92
C ILE A 85 -2.47 -7.07 -11.83
N GLU A 86 -1.26 -6.64 -11.56
CA GLU A 86 -0.18 -7.52 -11.13
C GLU A 86 -0.51 -8.12 -9.76
N ILE A 87 -0.36 -9.44 -9.62
CA ILE A 87 -0.52 -10.16 -8.36
C ILE A 87 0.77 -10.78 -7.87
N TRP A 88 1.75 -11.01 -8.74
CA TRP A 88 3.01 -11.66 -8.40
C TRP A 88 4.15 -11.14 -9.28
N ASN A 89 5.27 -10.77 -8.68
CA ASN A 89 6.51 -10.44 -9.36
C ASN A 89 7.59 -11.49 -9.03
N LEU A 90 8.23 -12.01 -10.06
CA LEU A 90 9.33 -12.98 -9.98
C LEU A 90 10.60 -12.32 -10.51
N VAL A 91 11.51 -11.97 -9.62
CA VAL A 91 12.75 -11.28 -9.95
C VAL A 91 13.88 -12.30 -10.13
N PHE A 92 14.54 -12.25 -11.27
CA PHE A 92 15.68 -13.11 -11.64
C PHE A 92 16.97 -12.31 -11.54
N MET A 93 17.50 -12.13 -10.32
CA MET A 93 18.75 -11.39 -10.10
C MET A 93 19.92 -12.12 -10.74
N GLN A 94 20.52 -11.48 -11.74
CA GLN A 94 21.64 -12.03 -12.53
C GLN A 94 22.84 -11.10 -12.57
N PHE A 95 22.65 -9.82 -12.23
CA PHE A 95 23.66 -8.79 -12.38
C PHE A 95 23.81 -7.96 -11.10
N ASN A 96 24.96 -7.30 -11.00
CA ASN A 96 25.21 -6.22 -10.06
C ASN A 96 25.43 -4.93 -10.85
N ARG A 97 24.62 -3.89 -10.61
CA ARG A 97 24.82 -2.57 -11.21
C ARG A 97 25.90 -1.81 -10.45
N LYS A 98 26.91 -1.36 -11.17
CA LYS A 98 28.01 -0.55 -10.60
C LYS A 98 27.69 0.94 -10.65
N ALA A 99 28.47 1.73 -9.93
CA ALA A 99 28.33 3.18 -9.87
C ALA A 99 28.54 3.89 -11.23
N ASP A 100 29.26 3.26 -12.17
CA ASP A 100 29.45 3.75 -13.54
C ASP A 100 28.29 3.35 -14.48
N GLY A 101 27.26 2.66 -13.95
CA GLY A 101 26.10 2.17 -14.68
C GLY A 101 26.31 0.83 -15.39
N SER A 102 27.51 0.26 -15.37
CA SER A 102 27.79 -1.04 -15.99
C SER A 102 27.16 -2.20 -15.21
N LEU A 103 26.86 -3.29 -15.92
CA LEU A 103 26.33 -4.52 -15.34
C LEU A 103 27.44 -5.58 -15.28
N GLU A 104 27.62 -6.15 -14.09
CA GLU A 104 28.51 -7.28 -13.85
C GLU A 104 27.69 -8.52 -13.50
N PRO A 105 27.91 -9.67 -14.17
CA PRO A 105 27.21 -10.90 -13.80
C PRO A 105 27.47 -11.26 -12.33
N LEU A 106 26.41 -11.68 -11.63
CA LEU A 106 26.53 -12.25 -10.29
C LEU A 106 27.19 -13.64 -10.37
N PRO A 107 27.91 -14.05 -9.32
CA PRO A 107 28.54 -15.37 -9.27
C PRO A 107 27.52 -16.52 -9.30
N ALA A 108 26.29 -16.26 -8.90
CA ALA A 108 25.15 -17.20 -8.98
C ALA A 108 23.89 -16.42 -9.33
N LYS A 109 23.02 -17.02 -10.15
CA LYS A 109 21.68 -16.51 -10.41
C LYS A 109 20.80 -16.78 -9.19
N VAL A 110 20.05 -15.79 -8.76
CA VAL A 110 19.17 -15.84 -7.58
C VAL A 110 17.77 -15.42 -7.98
N ILE A 111 16.78 -16.12 -7.44
CA ILE A 111 15.37 -15.76 -7.61
C ILE A 111 14.88 -15.14 -6.30
N ASP A 112 14.31 -13.95 -6.40
CA ASP A 112 13.53 -13.32 -5.36
C ASP A 112 12.11 -13.09 -5.87
N THR A 113 11.11 -13.33 -5.04
CA THR A 113 9.73 -13.23 -5.49
C THR A 113 8.87 -12.51 -4.46
N GLY A 114 7.96 -11.68 -4.95
CA GLY A 114 6.98 -10.96 -4.14
C GLY A 114 5.58 -11.13 -4.69
N MET A 115 4.67 -11.68 -3.88
CA MET A 115 3.26 -11.81 -4.21
C MET A 115 2.44 -10.87 -3.31
N GLY A 116 1.54 -10.09 -3.93
CA GLY A 116 0.63 -9.24 -3.19
C GLY A 116 -0.44 -10.07 -2.48
N PHE A 117 -0.31 -10.25 -1.16
CA PHE A 117 -1.24 -11.05 -0.36
C PHE A 117 -2.70 -10.58 -0.54
N GLU A 118 -2.95 -9.29 -0.38
CA GLU A 118 -4.30 -8.71 -0.51
C GLU A 118 -4.83 -8.79 -1.95
N ARG A 119 -3.96 -8.60 -2.94
CA ARG A 119 -4.33 -8.74 -4.36
C ARG A 119 -4.70 -10.16 -4.70
N LEU A 120 -3.94 -11.14 -4.18
CA LEU A 120 -4.25 -12.56 -4.35
C LEU A 120 -5.58 -12.92 -3.68
N CYS A 121 -5.80 -12.51 -2.42
CA CYS A 121 -7.06 -12.71 -1.71
C CYS A 121 -8.25 -12.10 -2.48
N MET A 122 -8.09 -10.91 -3.01
CA MET A 122 -9.10 -10.23 -3.82
C MET A 122 -9.44 -11.04 -5.07
N ALA A 123 -8.43 -11.53 -5.78
CA ALA A 123 -8.61 -12.34 -6.99
C ALA A 123 -9.33 -13.66 -6.69
N LEU A 124 -8.90 -14.39 -5.65
CA LEU A 124 -9.48 -15.69 -5.25
C LEU A 124 -10.92 -15.54 -4.74
N GLN A 125 -11.26 -14.44 -4.09
CA GLN A 125 -12.60 -14.16 -3.57
C GLN A 125 -13.52 -13.50 -4.61
N GLY A 126 -13.05 -13.26 -5.83
CA GLY A 126 -13.83 -12.61 -6.89
C GLY A 126 -14.25 -11.19 -6.54
N LYS A 127 -13.40 -10.46 -5.80
CA LYS A 127 -13.63 -9.07 -5.41
C LYS A 127 -12.93 -8.11 -6.38
N THR A 128 -13.38 -6.86 -6.41
CA THR A 128 -12.81 -5.78 -7.23
C THR A 128 -12.01 -4.77 -6.41
N SER A 129 -11.99 -4.95 -5.08
CA SER A 129 -11.20 -4.15 -4.15
C SER A 129 -10.60 -5.03 -3.06
N ASN A 130 -9.34 -4.81 -2.71
CA ASN A 130 -8.67 -5.47 -1.58
C ASN A 130 -9.48 -5.31 -0.28
N TYR A 131 -10.10 -4.15 -0.10
CA TYR A 131 -10.87 -3.79 1.10
C TYR A 131 -12.21 -4.55 1.23
N ASP A 132 -12.66 -5.21 0.17
CA ASP A 132 -13.91 -5.99 0.17
C ASP A 132 -13.68 -7.48 0.50
N THR A 133 -12.42 -7.84 0.79
CA THR A 133 -12.03 -9.18 1.20
C THR A 133 -12.26 -9.43 2.69
N ASP A 134 -12.21 -10.68 3.10
CA ASP A 134 -12.27 -11.11 4.51
C ASP A 134 -11.09 -10.59 5.36
N VAL A 135 -10.01 -10.18 4.72
CA VAL A 135 -8.84 -9.57 5.38
C VAL A 135 -9.18 -8.22 6.00
N PHE A 136 -9.98 -7.39 5.32
CA PHE A 136 -10.28 -6.01 5.75
C PHE A 136 -11.70 -5.82 6.26
N GLN A 137 -12.68 -6.57 5.74
CA GLN A 137 -14.10 -6.37 6.07
C GLN A 137 -14.43 -6.48 7.57
N PRO A 138 -13.83 -7.39 8.36
CA PRO A 138 -14.07 -7.43 9.80
C PRO A 138 -13.67 -6.12 10.49
N ILE A 139 -12.52 -5.56 10.15
CA ILE A 139 -12.02 -4.30 10.71
C ILE A 139 -12.89 -3.12 10.27
N ILE A 140 -13.21 -3.04 8.96
CA ILE A 140 -14.08 -1.99 8.40
C ILE A 140 -15.46 -1.98 9.06
N LYS A 141 -16.06 -3.15 9.32
CA LYS A 141 -17.35 -3.26 10.02
C LYS A 141 -17.30 -2.71 11.45
N VAL A 142 -16.20 -2.97 12.17
CA VAL A 142 -16.03 -2.42 13.52
C VAL A 142 -15.87 -0.91 13.47
N ILE A 143 -15.08 -0.37 12.51
CA ILE A 143 -14.93 1.08 12.33
C ILE A 143 -16.28 1.74 11.99
N ALA A 144 -17.04 1.16 11.05
CA ALA A 144 -18.37 1.64 10.66
C ALA A 144 -19.32 1.68 11.85
N GLY A 145 -19.36 0.59 12.67
CA GLY A 145 -20.14 0.53 13.90
C GLY A 145 -19.76 1.60 14.92
N MET A 146 -18.47 1.85 15.12
CA MET A 146 -17.99 2.92 15.99
C MET A 146 -18.39 4.31 15.49
N ALA A 147 -18.39 4.51 14.17
CA ALA A 147 -18.74 5.78 13.54
C ALA A 147 -20.26 5.99 13.38
N GLY A 148 -21.08 4.97 13.63
CA GLY A 148 -22.53 5.04 13.42
C GLY A 148 -22.92 5.16 11.94
N THR A 149 -22.11 4.62 11.03
CA THR A 149 -22.30 4.69 9.58
C THR A 149 -22.24 3.29 8.94
N THR A 150 -22.48 3.22 7.64
CA THR A 150 -22.43 1.97 6.86
C THR A 150 -21.42 2.12 5.72
N TYR A 151 -20.48 1.18 5.62
CA TYR A 151 -19.54 1.12 4.51
C TYR A 151 -20.27 0.91 3.19
N GLY A 152 -19.86 1.66 2.16
CA GLY A 152 -20.49 1.65 0.84
C GLY A 152 -21.57 2.73 0.63
N THR A 153 -21.81 3.60 1.62
CA THR A 153 -22.88 4.64 1.52
C THR A 153 -22.33 6.05 1.27
N ASP A 154 -21.12 6.34 1.72
CA ASP A 154 -20.47 7.64 1.52
C ASP A 154 -18.99 7.46 1.14
N LYS A 155 -18.60 7.99 -0.01
CA LYS A 155 -17.27 7.83 -0.56
C LYS A 155 -16.15 8.34 0.35
N GLN A 156 -16.35 9.43 1.07
CA GLN A 156 -15.33 10.01 1.95
C GLN A 156 -15.16 9.16 3.20
N GLN A 157 -16.26 8.70 3.77
CA GLN A 157 -16.26 7.79 4.92
C GLN A 157 -15.67 6.43 4.55
N ASP A 158 -15.97 5.90 3.37
CA ASP A 158 -15.40 4.65 2.87
C ASP A 158 -13.87 4.73 2.73
N ILE A 159 -13.37 5.84 2.16
CA ILE A 159 -11.92 6.08 2.08
C ILE A 159 -11.31 6.14 3.48
N ALA A 160 -11.94 6.84 4.42
CA ALA A 160 -11.45 6.92 5.79
C ALA A 160 -11.40 5.55 6.46
N MET A 161 -12.45 4.74 6.34
CA MET A 161 -12.50 3.38 6.89
C MET A 161 -11.41 2.48 6.28
N ARG A 162 -11.18 2.56 4.97
CA ARG A 162 -10.10 1.83 4.28
C ARG A 162 -8.72 2.23 4.80
N VAL A 163 -8.46 3.54 4.89
CA VAL A 163 -7.17 4.05 5.41
C VAL A 163 -6.93 3.57 6.83
N ILE A 164 -7.94 3.65 7.70
CA ILE A 164 -7.81 3.21 9.10
C ILE A 164 -7.57 1.70 9.18
N ALA A 165 -8.32 0.90 8.42
CA ALA A 165 -8.19 -0.56 8.41
C ALA A 165 -6.82 -1.04 7.90
N ASP A 166 -6.28 -0.37 6.89
CA ASP A 166 -4.93 -0.62 6.36
C ASP A 166 -3.86 -0.23 7.38
N HIS A 167 -3.98 0.96 7.95
CA HIS A 167 -2.96 1.53 8.82
C HIS A 167 -2.88 0.84 10.19
N ILE A 168 -3.99 0.38 10.77
CA ILE A 168 -3.94 -0.37 12.03
C ILE A 168 -3.13 -1.66 11.89
N ARG A 169 -3.23 -2.37 10.77
CA ARG A 169 -2.39 -3.54 10.48
C ARG A 169 -0.91 -3.16 10.45
N THR A 170 -0.56 -2.17 9.62
CA THR A 170 0.82 -1.69 9.50
C THR A 170 1.42 -1.31 10.85
N ILE A 171 0.68 -0.54 11.66
CA ILE A 171 1.15 -0.05 12.95
C ILE A 171 1.30 -1.19 13.96
N ALA A 172 0.30 -2.08 14.05
CA ALA A 172 0.33 -3.19 14.99
C ALA A 172 1.50 -4.14 14.71
N PHE A 173 1.71 -4.52 13.46
CA PHE A 173 2.83 -5.38 13.07
C PHE A 173 4.19 -4.70 13.28
N ALA A 174 4.32 -3.42 12.93
CA ALA A 174 5.56 -2.69 13.17
C ALA A 174 5.92 -2.61 14.66
N ILE A 175 4.95 -2.37 15.55
CA ILE A 175 5.16 -2.37 17.00
C ILE A 175 5.54 -3.78 17.48
N THR A 176 4.89 -4.81 16.95
CA THR A 176 5.20 -6.22 17.24
C THR A 176 6.64 -6.56 16.90
N ASP A 177 7.16 -6.02 15.79
CA ASP A 177 8.55 -6.17 15.34
C ASP A 177 9.54 -5.23 16.08
N GLY A 178 9.08 -4.51 17.11
CA GLY A 178 9.90 -3.62 17.92
C GLY A 178 10.11 -2.21 17.34
N GLN A 179 9.40 -1.84 16.26
CA GLN A 179 9.49 -0.51 15.67
C GLN A 179 8.44 0.42 16.30
N LEU A 180 8.83 1.14 17.34
CA LEU A 180 7.92 2.08 18.03
C LEU A 180 7.83 3.42 17.30
N PRO A 181 6.66 4.09 17.35
CA PRO A 181 6.51 5.46 16.86
C PRO A 181 7.52 6.41 17.54
N SER A 182 8.20 7.24 16.75
CA SER A 182 9.20 8.18 17.26
C SER A 182 9.36 9.42 16.37
N ASN A 183 10.30 10.31 16.72
CA ASN A 183 10.58 11.53 15.94
C ASN A 183 11.62 11.31 14.82
N ALA A 184 12.22 10.12 14.72
CA ALA A 184 13.31 9.87 13.78
C ALA A 184 13.23 8.48 13.14
N LYS A 185 13.93 8.32 12.03
CA LYS A 185 14.13 7.04 11.31
C LYS A 185 12.81 6.31 11.00
N ALA A 186 12.79 4.99 11.11
CA ALA A 186 11.61 4.16 10.86
C ALA A 186 10.43 4.53 11.79
N GLY A 187 10.69 4.83 13.06
CA GLY A 187 9.64 5.22 14.01
C GLY A 187 8.90 6.51 13.61
N TYR A 188 9.56 7.43 12.91
CA TYR A 188 8.91 8.62 12.36
C TYR A 188 7.89 8.27 11.26
N VAL A 189 8.22 7.29 10.41
CA VAL A 189 7.31 6.82 9.37
C VAL A 189 6.06 6.19 10.00
N ILE A 190 6.25 5.32 11.00
CA ILE A 190 5.15 4.67 11.73
C ILE A 190 4.26 5.71 12.42
N ARG A 191 4.86 6.70 13.08
CA ARG A 191 4.12 7.82 13.68
C ARG A 191 3.30 8.59 12.66
N ARG A 192 3.83 8.86 11.47
CA ARG A 192 3.08 9.52 10.39
C ARG A 192 1.90 8.69 9.91
N ILE A 193 2.08 7.37 9.76
CA ILE A 193 1.00 6.45 9.36
C ILE A 193 -0.11 6.48 10.41
N LEU A 194 0.22 6.38 11.70
CA LEU A 194 -0.75 6.47 12.79
C LEU A 194 -1.50 7.80 12.77
N ARG A 195 -0.80 8.92 12.72
CA ARG A 195 -1.39 10.26 12.69
C ARG A 195 -2.30 10.47 11.47
N ARG A 196 -1.92 9.89 10.32
CA ARG A 196 -2.78 9.91 9.13
C ARG A 196 -4.10 9.22 9.39
N ALA A 197 -4.11 8.02 9.95
CA ALA A 197 -5.33 7.29 10.27
C ALA A 197 -6.20 8.03 11.29
N VAL A 198 -5.61 8.56 12.37
CA VAL A 198 -6.31 9.37 13.38
C VAL A 198 -6.96 10.60 12.73
N ARG A 199 -6.24 11.31 11.85
CA ARG A 199 -6.79 12.47 11.13
C ARG A 199 -7.99 12.09 10.26
N TYR A 200 -7.93 10.95 9.56
CA TYR A 200 -9.07 10.48 8.77
C TYR A 200 -10.27 10.15 9.65
N GLY A 201 -10.06 9.50 10.79
CA GLY A 201 -11.10 9.25 11.78
C GLY A 201 -11.71 10.54 12.33
N TYR A 202 -10.87 11.53 12.67
CA TYR A 202 -11.30 12.83 13.16
C TYR A 202 -12.13 13.61 12.14
N THR A 203 -11.65 13.66 10.89
CA THR A 203 -12.22 14.54 9.85
C THR A 203 -13.50 13.95 9.23
N PHE A 204 -13.53 12.64 8.96
CA PHE A 204 -14.58 12.02 8.15
C PHE A 204 -15.53 11.09 8.94
N LEU A 205 -15.11 10.64 10.12
CA LEU A 205 -15.89 9.70 10.94
C LEU A 205 -16.27 10.28 12.31
N ASP A 206 -16.02 11.57 12.52
CA ASP A 206 -16.30 12.29 13.79
C ASP A 206 -15.69 11.62 15.04
N ARG A 207 -14.54 10.97 14.89
CA ARG A 207 -13.82 10.35 16.01
C ARG A 207 -12.90 11.37 16.67
N LYS A 208 -13.41 12.02 17.74
CA LYS A 208 -12.69 13.07 18.49
C LYS A 208 -11.86 12.51 19.65
N GLU A 209 -12.09 11.26 20.01
CA GLU A 209 -11.38 10.54 21.07
C GLU A 209 -10.55 9.39 20.48
N ALA A 210 -9.57 8.90 21.23
CA ALA A 210 -8.76 7.75 20.85
C ALA A 210 -9.63 6.49 20.63
N PHE A 211 -9.51 5.89 19.48
CA PHE A 211 -10.33 4.74 19.07
C PHE A 211 -9.52 3.63 18.37
N MET A 212 -8.39 3.95 17.75
CA MET A 212 -7.64 2.99 16.93
C MET A 212 -7.17 1.77 17.73
N TYR A 213 -6.74 1.96 18.97
CA TYR A 213 -6.35 0.84 19.84
C TYR A 213 -7.49 -0.17 20.05
N LYS A 214 -8.76 0.27 19.95
CA LYS A 214 -9.94 -0.59 20.07
C LYS A 214 -10.17 -1.50 18.86
N LEU A 215 -9.42 -1.29 17.77
CA LEU A 215 -9.43 -2.14 16.57
C LEU A 215 -8.47 -3.34 16.69
N LEU A 216 -7.55 -3.32 17.64
CA LEU A 216 -6.60 -4.41 17.81
C LEU A 216 -7.26 -5.78 18.09
N PRO A 217 -8.32 -5.88 18.92
CA PRO A 217 -8.99 -7.16 19.13
C PRO A 217 -9.48 -7.83 17.84
N VAL A 218 -10.13 -7.10 16.94
CA VAL A 218 -10.61 -7.65 15.67
C VAL A 218 -9.45 -8.00 14.72
N LEU A 219 -8.35 -7.26 14.75
CA LEU A 219 -7.15 -7.62 14.02
C LEU A 219 -6.54 -8.94 14.53
N ILE A 220 -6.48 -9.12 15.85
CA ILE A 220 -6.01 -10.36 16.47
C ILE A 220 -6.95 -11.53 16.12
N GLU A 221 -8.26 -11.33 16.14
CA GLU A 221 -9.24 -12.35 15.73
C GLU A 221 -9.02 -12.79 14.27
N THR A 222 -8.66 -11.85 13.39
CA THR A 222 -8.48 -12.12 11.96
C THR A 222 -7.13 -12.76 11.64
N MET A 223 -6.06 -12.37 12.34
CA MET A 223 -4.67 -12.69 11.97
C MET A 223 -3.86 -13.36 13.09
N GLY A 224 -4.37 -13.40 14.31
CA GLY A 224 -3.60 -13.86 15.48
C GLY A 224 -3.20 -15.33 15.44
N ASP A 225 -3.97 -16.19 14.78
CA ASP A 225 -3.63 -17.62 14.62
C ASP A 225 -2.36 -17.79 13.78
N ALA A 226 -2.21 -16.98 12.72
CA ALA A 226 -1.02 -16.98 11.87
C ALA A 226 0.15 -16.18 12.48
N TYR A 227 -0.16 -15.21 13.33
CA TYR A 227 0.81 -14.28 13.95
C TYR A 227 0.60 -14.20 15.46
N PRO A 228 0.99 -15.23 16.22
CA PRO A 228 0.76 -15.29 17.67
C PRO A 228 1.46 -14.18 18.46
N GLU A 229 2.45 -13.51 17.86
CA GLU A 229 3.15 -12.36 18.43
C GLU A 229 2.20 -11.17 18.67
N LEU A 230 1.17 -10.99 17.82
CA LEU A 230 0.14 -9.99 18.02
C LEU A 230 -0.63 -10.21 19.32
N ILE A 231 -0.94 -11.48 19.64
CA ILE A 231 -1.61 -11.87 20.87
C ILE A 231 -0.69 -11.62 22.06
N ALA A 232 0.55 -12.08 21.97
CA ALA A 232 1.55 -11.97 23.05
C ALA A 232 1.84 -10.51 23.43
N GLN A 233 1.84 -9.60 22.46
CA GLN A 233 2.16 -8.19 22.67
C GLN A 233 0.93 -7.26 22.71
N LYS A 234 -0.27 -7.81 22.77
CA LYS A 234 -1.53 -7.05 22.74
C LYS A 234 -1.52 -5.81 23.64
N THR A 235 -1.16 -5.97 24.89
CA THR A 235 -1.17 -4.89 25.89
C THR A 235 -0.18 -3.77 25.52
N LEU A 236 1.00 -4.12 25.00
CA LEU A 236 1.98 -3.14 24.54
C LEU A 236 1.46 -2.35 23.35
N ILE A 237 0.92 -3.05 22.34
CA ILE A 237 0.42 -2.46 21.11
C ILE A 237 -0.73 -1.49 21.42
N GLU A 238 -1.73 -1.93 22.22
CA GLU A 238 -2.87 -1.09 22.64
C GLU A 238 -2.39 0.18 23.37
N LYS A 239 -1.44 0.04 24.29
CA LYS A 239 -0.92 1.18 25.06
C LYS A 239 -0.18 2.18 24.16
N VAL A 240 0.72 1.71 23.30
CA VAL A 240 1.50 2.56 22.41
C VAL A 240 0.59 3.32 21.45
N ILE A 241 -0.36 2.63 20.81
CA ILE A 241 -1.30 3.26 19.87
C ILE A 241 -2.14 4.30 20.60
N LYS A 242 -2.70 3.98 21.77
CA LYS A 242 -3.55 4.88 22.53
C LYS A 242 -2.80 6.16 22.95
N GLU A 243 -1.60 6.02 23.51
CA GLU A 243 -0.80 7.16 23.97
C GLU A 243 -0.41 8.11 22.81
N GLU A 244 0.02 7.56 21.67
CA GLU A 244 0.34 8.36 20.47
C GLU A 244 -0.90 9.03 19.88
N GLU A 245 -2.03 8.34 19.85
CA GLU A 245 -3.31 8.87 19.36
C GLU A 245 -3.81 10.02 20.23
N GLU A 246 -3.86 9.84 21.56
CA GLU A 246 -4.26 10.88 22.52
C GLU A 246 -3.33 12.11 22.43
N SER A 247 -2.03 11.89 22.33
CA SER A 247 -1.07 12.96 22.15
C SER A 247 -1.30 13.74 20.87
N PHE A 248 -1.55 13.06 19.76
CA PHE A 248 -1.79 13.69 18.48
C PHE A 248 -3.13 14.43 18.43
N LEU A 249 -4.20 13.88 19.02
CA LEU A 249 -5.51 14.56 19.07
C LEU A 249 -5.41 15.90 19.77
N ARG A 250 -4.68 16.01 20.89
CA ARG A 250 -4.43 17.29 21.55
C ARG A 250 -3.72 18.32 20.65
N THR A 251 -2.72 17.85 19.90
CA THR A 251 -2.00 18.70 18.93
C THR A 251 -2.93 19.11 17.78
N LEU A 252 -3.70 18.18 17.24
CA LEU A 252 -4.64 18.40 16.14
C LEU A 252 -5.70 19.42 16.49
N GLU A 253 -6.34 19.33 17.67
CA GLU A 253 -7.32 20.29 18.14
C GLU A 253 -6.72 21.70 18.28
N THR A 254 -5.50 21.79 18.81
CA THR A 254 -4.79 23.07 18.94
C THR A 254 -4.47 23.65 17.57
N GLY A 255 -3.99 22.84 16.65
CA GLY A 255 -3.70 23.25 15.27
C GLY A 255 -4.95 23.73 14.52
N ILE A 256 -6.07 23.02 14.64
CA ILE A 256 -7.34 23.42 14.01
C ILE A 256 -7.82 24.77 14.55
N ARG A 257 -7.83 24.96 15.88
CA ARG A 257 -8.24 26.25 16.48
C ARG A 257 -7.36 27.41 16.01
N LEU A 258 -6.05 27.17 15.88
CA LEU A 258 -5.12 28.19 15.38
C LEU A 258 -5.38 28.47 13.90
N LEU A 259 -5.62 27.45 13.08
CA LEU A 259 -5.96 27.59 11.67
C LEU A 259 -7.24 28.41 11.49
N ASP A 260 -8.32 28.05 12.20
CA ASP A 260 -9.60 28.76 12.13
C ASP A 260 -9.44 30.25 12.47
N LYS A 261 -8.73 30.55 13.57
CA LYS A 261 -8.42 31.92 13.96
C LYS A 261 -7.67 32.66 12.85
N LYS A 262 -6.63 32.06 12.26
CA LYS A 262 -5.84 32.66 11.18
C LYS A 262 -6.65 32.84 9.89
N MET A 263 -7.57 31.92 9.59
CA MET A 263 -8.49 32.07 8.47
C MET A 263 -9.47 33.25 8.68
N GLU A 264 -10.02 33.41 9.89
CA GLU A 264 -10.88 34.52 10.22
C GLU A 264 -10.15 35.88 10.15
N GLU A 265 -8.96 35.99 10.74
CA GLU A 265 -8.09 37.17 10.65
C GLU A 265 -7.77 37.55 9.18
N THR A 266 -7.48 36.55 8.35
CA THR A 266 -7.16 36.72 6.92
C THR A 266 -8.38 37.23 6.14
N LYS A 267 -9.56 36.64 6.38
CA LYS A 267 -10.82 37.09 5.76
C LYS A 267 -11.21 38.51 6.21
N ALA A 268 -11.07 38.80 7.50
CA ALA A 268 -11.35 40.14 8.04
C ALA A 268 -10.43 41.23 7.44
N ALA A 269 -9.20 40.84 7.07
CA ALA A 269 -8.25 41.73 6.36
C ALA A 269 -8.50 41.82 4.84
N GLY A 270 -9.60 41.23 4.32
CA GLY A 270 -9.94 41.20 2.89
C GLY A 270 -9.01 40.35 2.03
N LYS A 271 -8.27 39.41 2.64
CA LYS A 271 -7.35 38.49 1.95
C LYS A 271 -7.97 37.13 1.79
N THR A 272 -7.55 36.42 0.74
CA THR A 272 -8.00 35.07 0.41
C THR A 272 -6.92 34.00 0.62
N VAL A 273 -5.69 34.41 0.96
CA VAL A 273 -4.52 33.54 1.09
C VAL A 273 -3.83 33.84 2.43
N LEU A 274 -3.52 32.79 3.20
CA LEU A 274 -2.67 32.86 4.38
C LEU A 274 -1.23 33.23 3.97
N ASN A 275 -0.56 34.02 4.78
CA ASN A 275 0.83 34.34 4.55
C ASN A 275 1.76 33.17 4.92
N GLY A 276 3.00 33.19 4.42
CA GLY A 276 3.94 32.09 4.63
C GLY A 276 4.35 31.88 6.09
N VAL A 277 4.36 32.96 6.90
CA VAL A 277 4.71 32.86 8.33
C VAL A 277 3.62 32.12 9.10
N ASP A 278 2.34 32.47 8.85
CA ASP A 278 1.22 31.80 9.48
C ASP A 278 1.13 30.31 9.02
N ALA A 279 1.38 30.06 7.74
CA ALA A 279 1.43 28.68 7.21
C ALA A 279 2.56 27.86 7.84
N PHE A 280 3.74 28.45 8.04
CA PHE A 280 4.86 27.79 8.69
C PHE A 280 4.58 27.48 10.16
N THR A 281 3.96 28.43 10.89
CA THR A 281 3.55 28.23 12.29
C THR A 281 2.54 27.07 12.45
N LEU A 282 1.70 26.86 11.44
CA LEU A 282 0.74 25.73 11.43
C LEU A 282 1.39 24.40 11.04
N TYR A 283 2.52 24.44 10.34
CA TYR A 283 3.27 23.25 9.95
C TYR A 283 4.12 22.69 11.08
N ASP A 284 4.74 23.54 11.89
CA ASP A 284 5.65 23.20 13.00
C ASP A 284 4.86 22.76 14.26
#